data_bb41db5844701a06b0e27baecd56f86c
#
_entry.id   bb41db5844701a06b0e27baecd56f86c
#
_cell.length_a   1.000
_cell.length_b   1.000
_cell.length_c   1.000
_cell.angle_alpha   90.00
_cell.angle_beta   90.00
_cell.angle_gamma   90.00
#
_symmetry.space_group_name_H-M   'P 1'
#
loop_
_entity.id
_entity.type
_entity.pdbx_description
1 polymer ?
#
loop_
_entity_poly.entity_id
_entity_poly.type
_entity_poly.pdbx_seq_one_letter_code
_entity_poly.pdbx_strand_id
1 'polypeptide(L)'
;IAEADEFYADLQDGLENTDLRSIQRQALAGMIWSKQFYHFNVRTWLKGDPTQPEPPPGRKHGRNAEWGHLNNADIISMPDKWEYPWYAAWDLAFHCIPLALVDAEFAKRQLDLLTREWFMHPNGQLPAYEWAFGDVNPPVHAWATWRVFQMDRKHRREMDEEDKGDLEFLERVFHKLLLNFTWWVNRKDTQGKNIFQGGFLGLDNIGVFDRSSPLPTGGFINQADGTSWMAMYCLNLLRISLELAQHNKVYEDIATKFFEHFLSIAGAINGVSDGHGAMPEEGLALWDETDEFYYDELCLPDGKKIPLKVRSMVGLVPLFAVETLEPELLKKLPAFAERMEWFLSHRPDLASLVSRWQECGVGKRHLLSLLRGHRMKCLLRRALDETEFLSDYGVRALSKIHETEPYRLDCGGTVHEVRYWPAESEGGLFGGNSNWRGPIWLPMNFLLIESLQKFHHYYGDDFKIECPTGSGHLMTIEEVAEELSRRLVKLFQSGDDGQRPALKCHPKQAADPHFRDYILFYEYFHGDSGRGVGAGHQTGWTGLVAKLIMPRTSLHHPMEPVVVKRPKC
;
A
#
# COMPACT_ATOMS: atom_id res chain seq x y z
N ILE A 1 8.88 32.35 12.78
CA ILE A 1 7.42 32.12 12.66
C ILE A 1 6.95 32.69 11.33
N ALA A 2 7.20 33.98 10.99
CA ALA A 2 6.73 34.59 9.76
C ALA A 2 7.15 33.84 8.48
N GLU A 3 8.41 33.44 8.37
CA GLU A 3 8.92 32.63 7.25
C GLU A 3 8.20 31.28 7.11
N ALA A 4 7.93 30.62 8.25
CA ALA A 4 7.16 29.37 8.24
C ALA A 4 5.68 29.62 7.87
N ASP A 5 5.11 30.74 8.29
CA ASP A 5 3.74 31.11 7.93
C ASP A 5 3.62 31.37 6.42
N GLU A 6 4.59 32.05 5.84
CA GLU A 6 4.69 32.29 4.38
C GLU A 6 4.80 30.95 3.63
N PHE A 7 5.73 30.08 4.01
CA PHE A 7 5.91 28.76 3.39
C PHE A 7 4.62 27.93 3.41
N TYR A 8 3.94 27.84 4.58
CA TYR A 8 2.70 27.07 4.65
C TYR A 8 1.52 27.74 3.95
N ALA A 9 1.51 29.10 3.84
CA ALA A 9 0.46 29.80 3.12
C ALA A 9 0.45 29.40 1.64
N ASP A 10 1.61 29.33 1.00
CA ASP A 10 1.75 28.90 -0.40
C ASP A 10 1.28 27.45 -0.59
N LEU A 11 1.71 26.54 0.29
CA LEU A 11 1.32 25.12 0.24
C LEU A 11 -0.19 24.93 0.45
N GLN A 12 -0.83 25.84 1.18
CA GLN A 12 -2.25 25.80 1.57
C GLN A 12 -3.14 26.69 0.70
N ASP A 13 -2.64 27.12 -0.46
CA ASP A 13 -3.46 27.88 -1.38
C ASP A 13 -4.72 27.11 -1.76
N GLY A 14 -5.88 27.81 -1.76
CA GLY A 14 -7.20 27.21 -1.98
C GLY A 14 -7.77 26.41 -0.80
N LEU A 15 -7.06 26.26 0.33
CA LEU A 15 -7.56 25.62 1.54
C LEU A 15 -8.11 26.68 2.51
N GLU A 16 -9.42 26.94 2.48
CA GLU A 16 -10.04 28.01 3.28
C GLU A 16 -10.25 27.65 4.77
N ASN A 17 -10.48 26.35 5.06
CA ASN A 17 -10.79 25.90 6.41
C ASN A 17 -9.56 25.95 7.32
N THR A 18 -9.61 26.80 8.35
CA THR A 18 -8.49 27.05 9.28
C THR A 18 -8.10 25.84 10.11
N ASP A 19 -9.06 24.96 10.47
CA ASP A 19 -8.78 23.73 11.20
C ASP A 19 -8.03 22.72 10.32
N LEU A 20 -8.44 22.58 9.06
CA LEU A 20 -7.72 21.74 8.09
C LEU A 20 -6.30 22.26 7.82
N ARG A 21 -6.12 23.59 7.73
CA ARG A 21 -4.78 24.22 7.62
C ARG A 21 -3.90 23.86 8.82
N SER A 22 -4.46 23.94 10.03
CA SER A 22 -3.74 23.57 11.25
C SER A 22 -3.36 22.09 11.27
N ILE A 23 -4.29 21.17 10.92
CA ILE A 23 -4.04 19.74 10.84
C ILE A 23 -2.91 19.44 9.85
N GLN A 24 -3.00 19.97 8.64
CA GLN A 24 -2.00 19.77 7.58
C GLN A 24 -0.61 20.27 8.02
N ARG A 25 -0.54 21.48 8.56
CA ARG A 25 0.71 22.07 9.04
C ARG A 25 1.36 21.22 10.13
N GLN A 26 0.58 20.77 11.12
CA GLN A 26 1.11 19.95 12.21
C GLN A 26 1.56 18.56 11.72
N ALA A 27 0.81 17.93 10.82
CA ALA A 27 1.22 16.66 10.22
C ALA A 27 2.56 16.80 9.48
N LEU A 28 2.72 17.82 8.62
CA LEU A 28 3.95 18.06 7.88
C LEU A 28 5.12 18.46 8.80
N ALA A 29 4.87 19.27 9.82
CA ALA A 29 5.87 19.62 10.82
C ALA A 29 6.35 18.36 11.56
N GLY A 30 5.44 17.46 11.94
CA GLY A 30 5.78 16.17 12.54
C GLY A 30 6.68 15.33 11.65
N MET A 31 6.40 15.28 10.34
CA MET A 31 7.24 14.58 9.36
C MET A 31 8.66 15.15 9.30
N ILE A 32 8.82 16.47 9.35
CA ILE A 32 10.13 17.13 9.37
C ILE A 32 10.88 16.80 10.67
N TRP A 33 10.19 16.80 11.81
CA TRP A 33 10.77 16.47 13.13
C TRP A 33 11.09 14.98 13.29
N SER A 34 10.53 14.10 12.47
CA SER A 34 10.82 12.67 12.46
C SER A 34 12.04 12.29 11.61
N LYS A 35 12.69 13.24 10.95
CA LYS A 35 14.00 13.06 10.32
C LYS A 35 15.06 12.90 11.41
N GLN A 36 15.70 11.73 11.50
CA GLN A 36 16.67 11.45 12.55
C GLN A 36 17.94 10.83 11.97
N PHE A 37 19.06 11.10 12.63
CA PHE A 37 20.31 10.42 12.35
C PHE A 37 20.23 9.00 12.88
N TYR A 38 20.31 8.04 11.95
CA TYR A 38 20.29 6.62 12.24
C TYR A 38 21.69 6.02 12.02
N HIS A 39 22.29 5.55 13.11
CA HIS A 39 23.59 4.89 13.07
C HIS A 39 23.47 3.48 13.63
N PHE A 40 23.67 2.49 12.75
CA PHE A 40 23.65 1.08 13.14
C PHE A 40 24.66 0.28 12.31
N ASN A 41 25.65 -0.30 12.99
CA ASN A 41 26.65 -1.17 12.39
C ASN A 41 26.49 -2.58 12.96
N VAL A 42 25.90 -3.48 12.19
CA VAL A 42 25.60 -4.86 12.62
C VAL A 42 26.87 -5.62 12.96
N ARG A 43 27.96 -5.44 12.22
CA ARG A 43 29.22 -6.12 12.48
C ARG A 43 29.80 -5.71 13.85
N THR A 44 29.73 -4.43 14.20
CA THR A 44 30.13 -3.92 15.51
C THR A 44 29.19 -4.44 16.59
N TRP A 45 27.88 -4.41 16.35
CA TRP A 45 26.89 -4.91 17.30
C TRP A 45 27.08 -6.42 17.59
N LEU A 46 27.36 -7.25 16.58
CA LEU A 46 27.63 -8.70 16.76
C LEU A 46 28.91 -8.97 17.56
N LYS A 47 29.94 -8.12 17.40
CA LYS A 47 31.20 -8.23 18.15
C LYS A 47 31.08 -7.73 19.59
N GLY A 48 30.18 -6.80 19.84
CA GLY A 48 30.04 -6.09 21.11
C GLY A 48 31.04 -4.94 21.27
N ASP A 49 30.83 -4.15 22.30
CA ASP A 49 31.71 -3.05 22.70
C ASP A 49 32.90 -3.61 23.48
N PRO A 50 34.16 -3.28 23.08
CA PRO A 50 35.36 -3.74 23.78
C PRO A 50 35.45 -3.31 25.26
N THR A 51 34.70 -2.27 25.64
CA THR A 51 34.67 -1.74 27.04
C THR A 51 33.57 -2.37 27.89
N GLN A 52 32.74 -3.26 27.29
CA GLN A 52 31.64 -3.96 27.97
C GLN A 52 31.91 -5.47 28.02
N PRO A 53 31.17 -6.23 28.83
CA PRO A 53 31.23 -7.69 28.80
C PRO A 53 30.97 -8.26 27.39
N GLU A 54 31.64 -9.37 27.07
CA GLU A 54 31.42 -10.07 25.80
C GLU A 54 29.94 -10.41 25.58
N PRO A 55 29.43 -10.21 24.34
CA PRO A 55 28.07 -10.59 24.01
C PRO A 55 27.83 -12.09 24.24
N PRO A 56 26.61 -12.51 24.63
CA PRO A 56 26.26 -13.93 24.72
C PRO A 56 26.54 -14.65 23.41
N PRO A 57 27.05 -15.91 23.44
CA PRO A 57 27.35 -16.69 22.23
C PRO A 57 26.18 -16.78 21.24
N GLY A 58 24.93 -16.81 21.72
CA GLY A 58 23.72 -16.83 20.91
C GLY A 58 23.52 -15.59 20.03
N ARG A 59 24.15 -14.44 20.35
CA ARG A 59 24.07 -13.24 19.49
C ARG A 59 24.59 -13.50 18.07
N LYS A 60 25.58 -14.37 17.91
CA LYS A 60 26.18 -14.69 16.60
C LYS A 60 25.28 -15.55 15.71
N HIS A 61 24.22 -16.14 16.28
CA HIS A 61 23.28 -17.03 15.58
C HIS A 61 21.83 -16.54 15.68
N GLY A 62 21.63 -15.36 16.25
CA GLY A 62 20.33 -14.74 16.40
C GLY A 62 20.10 -13.64 15.37
N ARG A 63 19.36 -12.67 15.79
CA ARG A 63 19.00 -11.44 15.03
C ARG A 63 20.22 -10.82 14.34
N ASN A 64 20.05 -10.41 13.10
CA ASN A 64 21.05 -9.72 12.26
C ASN A 64 22.31 -10.56 11.90
N ALA A 65 22.40 -11.81 12.30
CA ALA A 65 23.56 -12.66 11.99
C ALA A 65 23.79 -12.81 10.47
N GLU A 66 22.71 -12.83 9.69
CA GLU A 66 22.74 -12.95 8.22
C GLU A 66 22.90 -11.60 7.51
N TRP A 67 22.75 -10.48 8.22
CA TRP A 67 22.82 -9.12 7.65
C TRP A 67 24.07 -8.35 8.07
N GLY A 68 25.20 -9.02 8.12
CA GLY A 68 26.47 -8.48 8.62
C GLY A 68 27.06 -7.31 7.82
N HIS A 69 26.54 -6.98 6.64
CA HIS A 69 26.97 -5.83 5.84
C HIS A 69 26.18 -4.55 6.17
N LEU A 70 25.08 -4.60 6.93
CA LEU A 70 24.35 -3.42 7.34
C LEU A 70 25.23 -2.49 8.18
N ASN A 71 25.50 -1.32 7.65
CA ASN A 71 26.35 -0.31 8.27
C ASN A 71 25.91 1.08 7.80
N ASN A 72 24.89 1.60 8.44
CA ASN A 72 24.34 2.92 8.09
C ASN A 72 24.72 3.99 9.11
N ALA A 73 24.80 5.21 8.60
CA ALA A 73 25.05 6.44 9.34
C ALA A 73 24.35 7.57 8.54
N ASP A 74 23.03 7.49 8.46
CA ASP A 74 22.23 8.30 7.55
C ASP A 74 21.11 9.03 8.30
N ILE A 75 20.64 10.13 7.73
CA ILE A 75 19.41 10.77 8.20
C ILE A 75 18.24 10.12 7.48
N ILE A 76 17.37 9.48 8.23
CA ILE A 76 16.17 8.82 7.72
C ILE A 76 14.90 9.36 8.38
N SER A 77 13.78 9.21 7.69
CA SER A 77 12.47 9.46 8.26
C SER A 77 12.05 8.24 9.08
N MET A 78 12.04 8.36 10.40
CA MET A 78 11.66 7.27 11.31
C MET A 78 10.14 7.08 11.36
N PRO A 79 9.65 5.86 11.61
CA PRO A 79 8.23 5.63 11.91
C PRO A 79 7.77 6.50 13.09
N ASP A 80 8.50 6.44 14.19
CA ASP A 80 8.37 7.31 15.33
C ASP A 80 9.76 7.47 15.98
N LYS A 81 10.08 8.68 16.47
CA LYS A 81 11.38 8.96 17.07
C LYS A 81 11.52 8.43 18.50
N TRP A 82 10.47 7.92 19.08
CA TRP A 82 10.42 7.52 20.46
C TRP A 82 10.13 6.02 20.65
N GLU A 83 9.05 5.53 20.03
CA GLU A 83 8.60 4.15 20.18
C GLU A 83 9.22 3.22 19.15
N TYR A 84 9.43 3.72 17.91
CA TYR A 84 10.01 2.99 16.78
C TYR A 84 11.20 3.74 16.17
N PRO A 85 12.29 3.97 16.92
CA PRO A 85 13.44 4.75 16.47
C PRO A 85 14.40 3.88 15.64
N TRP A 86 13.89 3.22 14.60
CA TRP A 86 14.66 2.37 13.71
C TRP A 86 14.18 2.46 12.27
N TYR A 87 14.92 1.82 11.39
CA TYR A 87 14.58 1.69 9.99
C TYR A 87 13.35 0.80 9.80
N ALA A 88 12.40 1.26 8.97
CA ALA A 88 11.22 0.51 8.58
C ALA A 88 10.88 0.77 7.10
N ALA A 89 10.96 -0.27 6.27
CA ALA A 89 11.00 -0.13 4.82
C ALA A 89 9.69 0.42 4.22
N TRP A 90 8.53 -0.16 4.54
CA TRP A 90 7.29 0.30 3.92
C TRP A 90 6.76 1.58 4.56
N ASP A 91 6.99 1.78 5.84
CA ASP A 91 6.70 3.04 6.54
C ASP A 91 7.36 4.21 5.80
N LEU A 92 8.68 4.10 5.56
CA LEU A 92 9.43 5.14 4.87
C LEU A 92 8.89 5.41 3.45
N ALA A 93 8.44 4.40 2.73
CA ALA A 93 7.82 4.58 1.42
C ALA A 93 6.55 5.44 1.51
N PHE A 94 5.69 5.21 2.50
CA PHE A 94 4.53 6.06 2.76
C PHE A 94 4.91 7.47 3.22
N HIS A 95 5.96 7.60 4.06
CA HIS A 95 6.45 8.90 4.53
C HIS A 95 6.90 9.78 3.38
N CYS A 96 7.46 9.22 2.31
CA CYS A 96 7.93 9.98 1.16
C CYS A 96 6.81 10.75 0.45
N ILE A 97 5.54 10.35 0.59
CA ILE A 97 4.41 11.06 -0.01
C ILE A 97 4.18 12.43 0.67
N PRO A 98 3.92 12.53 1.99
CA PRO A 98 3.81 13.84 2.62
C PRO A 98 5.14 14.62 2.62
N LEU A 99 6.29 13.95 2.71
CA LEU A 99 7.59 14.62 2.62
C LEU A 99 7.81 15.29 1.25
N ALA A 100 7.35 14.69 0.15
CA ALA A 100 7.47 15.28 -1.17
C ALA A 100 6.67 16.58 -1.35
N LEU A 101 5.72 16.89 -0.45
CA LEU A 101 5.01 18.16 -0.43
C LEU A 101 5.87 19.32 0.10
N VAL A 102 6.85 19.01 0.97
CA VAL A 102 7.66 20.02 1.67
C VAL A 102 9.17 19.91 1.37
N ASP A 103 9.65 18.74 0.96
CA ASP A 103 11.05 18.48 0.65
C ASP A 103 11.17 17.26 -0.31
N ALA A 104 10.84 17.51 -1.59
CA ALA A 104 10.85 16.46 -2.62
C ALA A 104 12.25 15.84 -2.80
N GLU A 105 13.31 16.63 -2.64
CA GLU A 105 14.69 16.14 -2.75
C GLU A 105 15.04 15.18 -1.62
N PHE A 106 14.60 15.45 -0.40
CA PHE A 106 14.78 14.52 0.71
C PHE A 106 13.98 13.24 0.48
N ALA A 107 12.71 13.33 0.05
CA ALA A 107 11.88 12.17 -0.26
C ALA A 107 12.52 11.26 -1.33
N LYS A 108 13.03 11.85 -2.42
CA LYS A 108 13.77 11.11 -3.47
C LYS A 108 15.02 10.42 -2.91
N ARG A 109 15.81 11.13 -2.10
CA ARG A 109 17.01 10.56 -1.45
C ARG A 109 16.67 9.41 -0.51
N GLN A 110 15.56 9.45 0.21
CA GLN A 110 15.12 8.35 1.08
C GLN A 110 14.78 7.09 0.28
N LEU A 111 14.08 7.23 -0.84
CA LEU A 111 13.74 6.11 -1.73
C LEU A 111 14.98 5.52 -2.42
N ASP A 112 15.95 6.35 -2.83
CA ASP A 112 17.24 5.87 -3.35
C ASP A 112 18.05 5.17 -2.24
N LEU A 113 18.10 5.75 -1.04
CA LEU A 113 18.86 5.23 0.10
C LEU A 113 18.47 3.79 0.45
N LEU A 114 17.18 3.49 0.56
CA LEU A 114 16.72 2.15 0.92
C LEU A 114 17.06 1.07 -0.11
N THR A 115 17.35 1.47 -1.33
CA THR A 115 17.78 0.54 -2.39
C THR A 115 19.30 0.41 -2.49
N ARG A 116 20.08 1.05 -1.58
CA ARG A 116 21.52 0.96 -1.55
C ARG A 116 22.02 -0.25 -0.78
N GLU A 117 23.35 -0.49 -0.92
CA GLU A 117 24.09 -1.64 -0.44
C GLU A 117 23.98 -1.96 1.05
N TRP A 118 23.60 -1.00 1.89
CA TRP A 118 23.44 -1.25 3.31
C TRP A 118 22.04 -1.74 3.67
N PHE A 119 21.02 -1.11 3.11
CA PHE A 119 19.60 -1.41 3.40
C PHE A 119 19.08 -2.55 2.53
N MET A 120 19.40 -2.55 1.23
CA MET A 120 19.09 -3.66 0.36
C MET A 120 20.21 -4.68 0.38
N HIS A 121 19.90 -5.92 0.71
CA HIS A 121 20.87 -7.01 0.74
C HIS A 121 21.36 -7.32 -0.69
N PRO A 122 22.64 -7.77 -0.88
CA PRO A 122 23.17 -8.11 -2.20
C PRO A 122 22.37 -9.14 -2.99
N ASN A 123 21.54 -9.97 -2.33
CA ASN A 123 20.63 -10.89 -3.01
C ASN A 123 19.36 -10.23 -3.60
N GLY A 124 19.19 -8.92 -3.43
CA GLY A 124 18.04 -8.15 -3.87
C GLY A 124 16.94 -8.00 -2.82
N GLN A 125 17.04 -8.64 -1.66
CA GLN A 125 16.07 -8.49 -0.58
C GLN A 125 16.11 -7.08 0.01
N LEU A 126 14.93 -6.49 0.20
CA LEU A 126 14.72 -5.30 1.03
C LEU A 126 14.01 -5.76 2.31
N PRO A 127 14.74 -5.96 3.42
CA PRO A 127 14.14 -6.41 4.67
C PRO A 127 13.15 -5.39 5.22
N ALA A 128 12.18 -5.85 5.99
CA ALA A 128 11.16 -4.98 6.60
C ALA A 128 11.79 -3.96 7.55
N TYR A 129 12.72 -4.42 8.39
CA TYR A 129 13.42 -3.65 9.44
C TYR A 129 14.68 -4.40 9.87
N GLU A 130 15.49 -3.82 10.77
CA GLU A 130 16.75 -4.45 11.19
C GLU A 130 16.59 -5.61 12.18
N TRP A 131 15.38 -5.89 12.66
CA TRP A 131 15.16 -6.91 13.70
C TRP A 131 15.14 -8.35 13.20
N ALA A 132 14.54 -8.57 12.03
CA ALA A 132 14.44 -9.91 11.44
C ALA A 132 14.69 -9.84 9.94
N PHE A 133 15.83 -10.41 9.52
CA PHE A 133 16.22 -10.41 8.11
C PHE A 133 15.22 -11.13 7.19
N GLY A 134 14.56 -12.18 7.70
CA GLY A 134 13.58 -12.97 6.94
C GLY A 134 12.25 -12.27 6.68
N ASP A 135 11.93 -11.24 7.46
CA ASP A 135 10.69 -10.48 7.31
C ASP A 135 10.78 -9.48 6.16
N VAL A 136 9.71 -9.37 5.41
CA VAL A 136 9.56 -8.40 4.32
C VAL A 136 8.23 -7.68 4.44
N ASN A 137 8.22 -6.44 3.98
CA ASN A 137 7.02 -5.64 3.86
C ASN A 137 6.42 -5.78 2.45
N PRO A 138 5.16 -5.36 2.25
CA PRO A 138 4.60 -5.18 0.92
C PRO A 138 5.53 -4.36 0.03
N PRO A 139 5.70 -4.72 -1.25
CA PRO A 139 6.63 -4.05 -2.16
C PRO A 139 6.07 -2.71 -2.68
N VAL A 140 5.76 -1.78 -1.78
CA VAL A 140 5.19 -0.45 -2.09
C VAL A 140 6.23 0.58 -2.52
N HIS A 141 7.51 0.21 -2.52
CA HIS A 141 8.59 1.14 -2.84
C HIS A 141 8.50 1.69 -4.28
N ALA A 142 8.14 0.84 -5.26
CA ALA A 142 7.93 1.29 -6.64
C ALA A 142 6.75 2.26 -6.77
N TRP A 143 5.66 2.00 -6.05
CA TRP A 143 4.51 2.90 -5.97
C TRP A 143 4.93 4.27 -5.42
N ALA A 144 5.65 4.31 -4.30
CA ALA A 144 6.12 5.57 -3.71
C ALA A 144 7.08 6.31 -4.63
N THR A 145 8.01 5.59 -5.28
CA THR A 145 8.95 6.17 -6.25
C THR A 145 8.22 6.86 -7.41
N TRP A 146 7.22 6.17 -7.97
CA TRP A 146 6.41 6.75 -9.03
C TRP A 146 5.62 7.99 -8.56
N ARG A 147 5.01 7.92 -7.38
CA ARG A 147 4.23 9.03 -6.83
C ARG A 147 5.10 10.25 -6.54
N VAL A 148 6.26 10.06 -5.91
CA VAL A 148 7.21 11.16 -5.63
C VAL A 148 7.72 11.76 -6.92
N PHE A 149 8.08 10.94 -7.93
CA PHE A 149 8.46 11.44 -9.25
C PHE A 149 7.37 12.32 -9.88
N GLN A 150 6.11 11.90 -9.82
CA GLN A 150 4.99 12.69 -10.36
C GLN A 150 4.79 14.01 -9.60
N MET A 151 4.93 14.00 -8.28
CA MET A 151 4.76 15.19 -7.45
C MET A 151 5.90 16.20 -7.72
N ASP A 152 7.14 15.74 -7.77
CA ASP A 152 8.30 16.57 -8.12
C ASP A 152 8.16 17.16 -9.54
N ARG A 153 7.77 16.34 -10.53
CA ARG A 153 7.52 16.80 -11.90
C ARG A 153 6.44 17.87 -11.97
N LYS A 154 5.34 17.71 -11.21
CA LYS A 154 4.29 18.73 -11.15
C LYS A 154 4.81 20.04 -10.58
N HIS A 155 5.55 19.98 -9.47
CA HIS A 155 6.14 21.17 -8.85
C HIS A 155 7.12 21.88 -9.78
N ARG A 156 7.98 21.16 -10.49
CA ARG A 156 8.91 21.71 -11.50
C ARG A 156 8.18 22.42 -12.64
N ARG A 157 7.07 21.87 -13.12
CA ARG A 157 6.22 22.53 -14.14
C ARG A 157 5.64 23.85 -13.65
N GLU A 158 5.23 23.91 -12.39
CA GLU A 158 4.71 25.13 -11.78
C GLU A 158 5.81 26.21 -11.65
N MET A 159 7.08 25.81 -11.64
CA MET A 159 8.27 26.68 -11.62
C MET A 159 8.86 26.95 -13.00
N ASP A 160 8.15 26.68 -14.10
CA ASP A 160 8.61 26.83 -15.49
C ASP A 160 9.87 26.01 -15.87
N GLU A 161 10.13 24.90 -15.19
CA GLU A 161 11.21 23.98 -15.54
C GLU A 161 10.78 22.95 -16.62
N GLU A 162 11.77 22.29 -17.25
CA GLU A 162 11.49 21.24 -18.25
C GLU A 162 10.57 20.13 -17.74
N ASP A 163 9.59 19.73 -18.57
CA ASP A 163 8.53 18.78 -18.25
C ASP A 163 8.98 17.30 -18.09
N LYS A 164 10.26 16.99 -18.10
CA LYS A 164 10.75 15.60 -18.06
C LYS A 164 10.72 14.98 -16.68
N GLY A 165 10.69 15.80 -15.63
CA GLY A 165 10.90 15.35 -14.26
C GLY A 165 12.31 14.83 -14.00
N ASP A 166 12.55 14.26 -12.82
CA ASP A 166 13.85 13.71 -12.44
C ASP A 166 13.99 12.25 -12.93
N LEU A 167 14.29 12.10 -14.22
CA LEU A 167 14.46 10.77 -14.84
C LEU A 167 15.63 10.00 -14.26
N GLU A 168 16.72 10.68 -13.85
CA GLU A 168 17.88 10.03 -13.25
C GLU A 168 17.51 9.36 -11.92
N PHE A 169 16.73 10.02 -11.09
CA PHE A 169 16.19 9.42 -9.86
C PHE A 169 15.32 8.20 -10.19
N LEU A 170 14.38 8.35 -11.13
CA LEU A 170 13.45 7.29 -11.49
C LEU A 170 14.18 6.05 -12.01
N GLU A 171 15.13 6.23 -12.93
CA GLU A 171 15.93 5.16 -13.53
C GLU A 171 16.84 4.48 -12.49
N ARG A 172 17.50 5.26 -11.63
CA ARG A 172 18.39 4.75 -10.57
C ARG A 172 17.67 3.83 -9.59
N VAL A 173 16.51 4.22 -9.12
CA VAL A 173 15.71 3.40 -8.21
C VAL A 173 15.13 2.19 -8.95
N PHE A 174 14.63 2.39 -10.18
CA PHE A 174 14.08 1.31 -11.00
C PHE A 174 15.05 0.15 -11.21
N HIS A 175 16.32 0.43 -11.58
CA HIS A 175 17.33 -0.61 -11.78
C HIS A 175 17.55 -1.49 -10.55
N LYS A 176 17.51 -0.91 -9.36
CA LYS A 176 17.66 -1.66 -8.12
C LYS A 176 16.39 -2.43 -7.77
N LEU A 177 15.23 -1.87 -8.06
CA LEU A 177 13.96 -2.56 -7.87
C LEU A 177 13.80 -3.78 -8.80
N LEU A 178 14.50 -3.83 -9.95
CA LEU A 178 14.57 -5.05 -10.77
C LEU A 178 15.20 -6.22 -9.99
N LEU A 179 16.26 -5.95 -9.21
CA LEU A 179 16.89 -6.96 -8.35
C LEU A 179 15.93 -7.42 -7.26
N ASN A 180 15.23 -6.48 -6.64
CA ASN A 180 14.24 -6.78 -5.61
C ASN A 180 13.06 -7.58 -6.17
N PHE A 181 12.54 -7.22 -7.34
CA PHE A 181 11.49 -7.97 -8.02
C PHE A 181 11.92 -9.42 -8.31
N THR A 182 13.15 -9.60 -8.83
CA THR A 182 13.73 -10.93 -9.09
C THR A 182 13.86 -11.75 -7.81
N TRP A 183 14.25 -11.11 -6.69
CA TRP A 183 14.27 -11.77 -5.39
C TRP A 183 12.88 -12.27 -4.97
N TRP A 184 11.84 -11.44 -5.12
CA TRP A 184 10.47 -11.81 -4.81
C TRP A 184 10.01 -13.03 -5.62
N VAL A 185 10.18 -13.01 -6.94
CA VAL A 185 9.81 -14.10 -7.83
C VAL A 185 10.52 -15.41 -7.46
N ASN A 186 11.81 -15.35 -7.14
CA ASN A 186 12.62 -16.54 -6.86
C ASN A 186 12.50 -17.05 -5.42
N ARG A 187 12.09 -16.22 -4.47
CA ARG A 187 12.11 -16.56 -3.04
C ARG A 187 10.73 -16.68 -2.41
N LYS A 188 9.74 -16.00 -2.96
CA LYS A 188 8.40 -15.93 -2.39
C LYS A 188 7.34 -16.64 -3.25
N ASP A 189 7.69 -17.11 -4.43
CA ASP A 189 6.92 -18.07 -5.23
C ASP A 189 7.65 -19.42 -5.24
N THR A 190 7.54 -20.15 -4.13
CA THR A 190 8.31 -21.39 -3.89
C THR A 190 7.93 -22.53 -4.81
N GLN A 191 6.75 -22.50 -5.43
CA GLN A 191 6.25 -23.51 -6.34
C GLN A 191 6.32 -23.11 -7.82
N GLY A 192 6.75 -21.87 -8.13
CA GLY A 192 6.76 -21.33 -9.48
C GLY A 192 5.38 -21.25 -10.12
N LYS A 193 4.33 -21.03 -9.32
CA LYS A 193 2.92 -21.00 -9.76
C LYS A 193 2.32 -19.59 -9.80
N ASN A 194 3.14 -18.56 -9.61
CA ASN A 194 2.72 -17.15 -9.53
C ASN A 194 1.74 -16.87 -8.36
N ILE A 195 1.74 -17.71 -7.33
CA ILE A 195 1.09 -17.51 -6.04
C ILE A 195 2.19 -17.25 -5.01
N PHE A 196 2.09 -16.12 -4.33
CA PHE A 196 3.16 -15.64 -3.47
C PHE A 196 2.89 -15.90 -1.98
N GLN A 197 3.97 -16.18 -1.27
CA GLN A 197 4.00 -16.45 0.15
C GLN A 197 4.91 -15.41 0.80
N GLY A 198 4.41 -14.19 1.00
CA GLY A 198 5.17 -13.07 1.56
C GLY A 198 5.60 -13.30 3.02
N GLY A 199 4.87 -14.14 3.74
CA GLY A 199 5.05 -14.32 5.18
C GLY A 199 4.49 -13.13 5.95
N PHE A 200 5.31 -12.41 6.68
CA PHE A 200 4.95 -11.31 7.57
C PHE A 200 4.09 -10.20 6.92
N LEU A 201 4.57 -9.56 5.88
CA LEU A 201 3.88 -8.50 5.10
C LEU A 201 3.31 -7.33 5.92
N GLY A 202 3.88 -7.02 7.07
CA GLY A 202 3.51 -5.85 7.87
C GLY A 202 2.11 -5.87 8.52
N LEU A 203 1.36 -6.97 8.38
CA LEU A 203 0.01 -7.12 8.93
C LEU A 203 0.03 -8.07 10.13
N ASP A 204 0.69 -7.68 11.21
CA ASP A 204 1.15 -8.49 12.32
C ASP A 204 0.21 -9.63 12.73
N ASN A 205 -0.93 -9.30 13.36
CA ASN A 205 -1.87 -10.29 13.90
C ASN A 205 -3.10 -10.55 13.03
N ILE A 206 -3.07 -10.18 11.74
CA ILE A 206 -4.25 -10.23 10.85
C ILE A 206 -4.83 -11.64 10.68
N GLY A 207 -3.96 -12.64 10.65
CA GLY A 207 -4.33 -14.05 10.41
C GLY A 207 -4.53 -14.87 11.67
N VAL A 208 -4.70 -16.18 11.48
CA VAL A 208 -4.81 -17.17 12.58
C VAL A 208 -3.46 -17.57 13.15
N PHE A 209 -2.38 -17.40 12.38
CA PHE A 209 -1.01 -17.75 12.75
C PHE A 209 -0.09 -16.54 12.66
N ASP A 210 1.01 -16.58 13.39
CA ASP A 210 2.13 -15.68 13.19
C ASP A 210 2.78 -15.99 11.84
N ARG A 211 2.72 -15.02 10.91
CA ARG A 211 3.20 -15.18 9.54
C ARG A 211 4.73 -15.09 9.42
N SER A 212 5.43 -14.64 10.47
CA SER A 212 6.89 -14.62 10.57
C SER A 212 7.47 -15.93 11.06
N SER A 213 6.65 -16.84 11.58
CA SER A 213 7.07 -18.08 12.22
C SER A 213 6.66 -19.30 11.41
N PRO A 214 7.36 -20.45 11.56
CA PRO A 214 6.90 -21.71 11.00
C PRO A 214 5.49 -22.06 11.49
N LEU A 215 4.65 -22.53 10.59
CA LEU A 215 3.27 -22.87 10.92
C LEU A 215 3.19 -24.05 11.90
N PRO A 216 2.36 -23.99 12.94
CA PRO A 216 2.19 -25.10 13.89
C PRO A 216 1.63 -26.37 13.23
N THR A 217 0.95 -26.22 12.09
CA THR A 217 0.42 -27.31 11.28
C THR A 217 1.44 -27.94 10.34
N GLY A 218 2.62 -27.33 10.18
CA GLY A 218 3.47 -27.55 9.03
C GLY A 218 2.82 -27.03 7.74
N GLY A 219 3.46 -27.30 6.59
CA GLY A 219 2.97 -26.81 5.30
C GLY A 219 3.21 -25.30 5.11
N PHE A 220 2.31 -24.63 4.37
CA PHE A 220 2.47 -23.22 4.02
C PHE A 220 1.10 -22.57 3.75
N ILE A 221 1.10 -21.23 3.65
CA ILE A 221 -0.09 -20.45 3.30
C ILE A 221 0.12 -19.81 1.93
N ASN A 222 -0.78 -20.08 1.01
CA ASN A 222 -0.95 -19.28 -0.21
C ASN A 222 -1.65 -17.99 0.16
N GLN A 223 -0.97 -16.86 -0.03
CA GLN A 223 -1.43 -15.57 0.46
C GLN A 223 -2.14 -14.76 -0.63
N ALA A 224 -3.38 -14.37 -0.35
CA ALA A 224 -4.16 -13.50 -1.22
C ALA A 224 -3.56 -12.08 -1.28
N ASP A 225 -3.14 -11.55 -0.13
CA ASP A 225 -2.45 -10.25 -0.09
C ASP A 225 -1.06 -10.31 -0.73
N GLY A 226 -0.23 -11.32 -0.41
CA GLY A 226 1.10 -11.49 -0.99
C GLY A 226 1.07 -11.54 -2.51
N THR A 227 0.13 -12.31 -3.07
CA THR A 227 -0.06 -12.43 -4.52
C THR A 227 -0.56 -11.11 -5.13
N SER A 228 -1.49 -10.43 -4.47
CA SER A 228 -2.03 -9.16 -4.95
C SER A 228 -1.01 -8.02 -4.87
N TRP A 229 -0.17 -8.00 -3.81
CA TRP A 229 0.95 -7.07 -3.70
C TRP A 229 1.94 -7.24 -4.84
N MET A 230 2.23 -8.47 -5.25
CA MET A 230 3.11 -8.71 -6.40
C MET A 230 2.48 -8.27 -7.72
N ALA A 231 1.17 -8.42 -7.89
CA ALA A 231 0.48 -7.87 -9.05
C ALA A 231 0.54 -6.33 -9.09
N MET A 232 0.32 -5.66 -7.94
CA MET A 232 0.49 -4.21 -7.82
C MET A 232 1.94 -3.80 -8.14
N TYR A 233 2.93 -4.53 -7.64
CA TYR A 233 4.34 -4.28 -7.91
C TYR A 233 4.67 -4.36 -9.41
N CYS A 234 4.16 -5.41 -10.09
CA CYS A 234 4.29 -5.52 -11.55
C CYS A 234 3.72 -4.30 -12.28
N LEU A 235 2.53 -3.84 -11.90
CA LEU A 235 1.89 -2.68 -12.52
C LEU A 235 2.65 -1.38 -12.23
N ASN A 236 3.20 -1.21 -11.04
CA ASN A 236 4.00 -0.04 -10.69
C ASN A 236 5.32 -0.03 -11.48
N LEU A 237 6.01 -1.17 -11.60
CA LEU A 237 7.23 -1.28 -12.40
C LEU A 237 6.95 -1.17 -13.90
N LEU A 238 5.82 -1.69 -14.37
CA LEU A 238 5.32 -1.45 -15.73
C LEU A 238 5.16 0.05 -15.98
N ARG A 239 4.50 0.78 -15.07
CA ARG A 239 4.28 2.22 -15.22
C ARG A 239 5.59 3.00 -15.30
N ILE A 240 6.56 2.67 -14.43
CA ILE A 240 7.88 3.29 -14.45
C ILE A 240 8.61 2.98 -15.76
N SER A 241 8.61 1.71 -16.21
CA SER A 241 9.26 1.32 -17.46
C SER A 241 8.64 2.00 -18.68
N LEU A 242 7.32 2.19 -18.71
CA LEU A 242 6.65 2.91 -19.79
C LEU A 242 7.00 4.41 -19.81
N GLU A 243 7.22 5.03 -18.64
CA GLU A 243 7.72 6.41 -18.57
C GLU A 243 9.15 6.49 -19.12
N LEU A 244 10.04 5.62 -18.64
CA LEU A 244 11.43 5.57 -19.11
C LEU A 244 11.53 5.23 -20.60
N ALA A 245 10.66 4.39 -21.13
CA ALA A 245 10.60 4.00 -22.54
C ALA A 245 10.30 5.19 -23.48
N GLN A 246 9.63 6.24 -23.00
CA GLN A 246 9.44 7.45 -23.80
C GLN A 246 10.76 8.18 -24.09
N HIS A 247 11.79 7.93 -23.30
CA HIS A 247 13.12 8.54 -23.41
C HIS A 247 14.17 7.55 -23.93
N ASN A 248 14.03 6.26 -23.61
CA ASN A 248 14.91 5.19 -24.06
C ASN A 248 14.12 3.92 -24.38
N LYS A 249 14.02 3.57 -25.66
CA LYS A 249 13.22 2.45 -26.16
C LYS A 249 13.60 1.07 -25.61
N VAL A 250 14.80 0.91 -25.04
CA VAL A 250 15.21 -0.35 -24.39
C VAL A 250 14.22 -0.74 -23.27
N TYR A 251 13.57 0.23 -22.64
CA TYR A 251 12.59 -0.03 -21.59
C TYR A 251 11.26 -0.59 -22.09
N GLU A 252 10.96 -0.58 -23.39
CA GLU A 252 9.77 -1.24 -23.94
C GLU A 252 9.82 -2.77 -23.73
N ASP A 253 11.02 -3.37 -23.82
CA ASP A 253 11.20 -4.81 -23.62
C ASP A 253 10.94 -5.22 -22.16
N ILE A 254 11.43 -4.43 -21.20
CA ILE A 254 11.21 -4.72 -19.79
C ILE A 254 9.76 -4.43 -19.36
N ALA A 255 9.13 -3.42 -19.95
CA ALA A 255 7.70 -3.16 -19.76
C ALA A 255 6.86 -4.37 -20.19
N THR A 256 7.18 -4.99 -21.33
CA THR A 256 6.53 -6.22 -21.78
C THR A 256 6.67 -7.35 -20.75
N LYS A 257 7.83 -7.50 -20.11
CA LYS A 257 8.04 -8.52 -19.06
C LYS A 257 7.17 -8.29 -17.83
N PHE A 258 6.99 -7.07 -17.37
CA PHE A 258 6.09 -6.79 -16.26
C PHE A 258 4.63 -7.02 -16.63
N PHE A 259 4.25 -6.72 -17.86
CA PHE A 259 2.93 -7.04 -18.37
C PHE A 259 2.67 -8.56 -18.37
N GLU A 260 3.60 -9.37 -18.90
CA GLU A 260 3.52 -10.83 -18.88
C GLU A 260 3.41 -11.39 -17.45
N HIS A 261 4.25 -10.92 -16.51
CA HIS A 261 4.18 -11.33 -15.11
C HIS A 261 2.84 -10.98 -14.48
N PHE A 262 2.34 -9.77 -14.72
CA PHE A 262 1.04 -9.36 -14.22
C PHE A 262 -0.09 -10.29 -14.71
N LEU A 263 -0.09 -10.65 -15.99
CA LEU A 263 -1.06 -11.58 -16.55
C LEU A 263 -0.97 -12.98 -15.93
N SER A 264 0.26 -13.47 -15.71
CA SER A 264 0.49 -14.77 -15.08
C SER A 264 -0.03 -14.79 -13.64
N ILE A 265 0.21 -13.73 -12.86
CA ILE A 265 -0.33 -13.59 -11.50
C ILE A 265 -1.86 -13.49 -11.54
N ALA A 266 -2.42 -12.71 -12.46
CA ALA A 266 -3.88 -12.61 -12.61
C ALA A 266 -4.52 -13.95 -12.97
N GLY A 267 -3.85 -14.77 -13.79
CA GLY A 267 -4.22 -16.15 -14.05
C GLY A 267 -4.24 -16.99 -12.79
N ALA A 268 -3.14 -17.00 -12.07
CA ALA A 268 -2.93 -17.81 -10.87
C ALA A 268 -3.95 -17.52 -9.77
N ILE A 269 -4.14 -16.26 -9.40
CA ILE A 269 -5.08 -15.86 -8.32
C ILE A 269 -6.55 -16.19 -8.66
N ASN A 270 -6.85 -16.31 -9.96
CA ASN A 270 -8.18 -16.64 -10.46
C ASN A 270 -8.35 -18.13 -10.86
N GLY A 271 -7.34 -18.96 -10.62
CA GLY A 271 -7.39 -20.39 -10.88
C GLY A 271 -7.34 -20.76 -12.38
N VAL A 272 -6.76 -19.92 -13.24
CA VAL A 272 -6.56 -20.20 -14.66
C VAL A 272 -5.12 -20.63 -14.89
N SER A 273 -4.92 -21.76 -15.57
CA SER A 273 -3.60 -22.29 -15.92
C SER A 273 -2.85 -21.36 -16.88
N ASP A 274 -1.54 -21.23 -16.69
CA ASP A 274 -0.64 -20.48 -17.58
C ASP A 274 -0.38 -21.15 -18.94
N GLY A 275 -1.01 -22.29 -19.22
CA GLY A 275 -0.89 -23.02 -20.49
C GLY A 275 0.36 -23.88 -20.63
N HIS A 276 1.23 -23.94 -19.62
CA HIS A 276 2.42 -24.81 -19.63
C HIS A 276 2.16 -26.26 -19.21
N GLY A 277 0.93 -26.75 -19.38
CA GLY A 277 0.61 -28.18 -19.35
C GLY A 277 0.21 -28.77 -18.01
N ALA A 278 0.22 -28.03 -16.94
CA ALA A 278 -0.42 -28.48 -15.71
C ALA A 278 -1.88 -27.97 -15.72
N MET A 279 -2.83 -28.91 -15.73
CA MET A 279 -4.23 -28.57 -15.40
C MET A 279 -4.21 -27.86 -14.04
N PRO A 280 -5.02 -26.79 -13.82
CA PRO A 280 -5.16 -26.26 -12.48
C PRO A 280 -5.54 -27.42 -11.57
N GLU A 281 -4.74 -27.69 -10.54
CA GLU A 281 -5.21 -28.56 -9.46
C GLU A 281 -6.51 -27.94 -8.97
N GLU A 282 -7.58 -28.73 -8.90
CA GLU A 282 -8.84 -28.27 -8.33
C GLU A 282 -8.54 -27.56 -6.99
N GLY A 283 -8.86 -26.27 -6.88
CA GLY A 283 -8.69 -25.51 -5.64
C GLY A 283 -7.54 -24.50 -5.59
N LEU A 284 -6.97 -24.04 -6.69
CA LEU A 284 -5.93 -22.98 -6.67
C LEU A 284 -6.49 -21.54 -6.64
N ALA A 285 -7.80 -21.35 -6.80
CA ALA A 285 -8.40 -20.01 -6.78
C ALA A 285 -8.50 -19.48 -5.34
N LEU A 286 -7.88 -18.32 -5.09
CA LEU A 286 -8.00 -17.62 -3.80
C LEU A 286 -9.32 -16.85 -3.66
N TRP A 287 -10.14 -16.82 -4.68
CA TRP A 287 -11.48 -16.26 -4.69
C TRP A 287 -12.52 -17.31 -4.29
N ASP A 288 -13.30 -17.00 -3.26
CA ASP A 288 -14.47 -17.81 -2.85
C ASP A 288 -15.73 -17.29 -3.55
N GLU A 289 -16.31 -18.12 -4.44
CA GLU A 289 -17.49 -17.75 -5.23
C GLU A 289 -18.76 -17.63 -4.37
N THR A 290 -18.81 -18.26 -3.20
CA THR A 290 -19.97 -18.20 -2.30
C THR A 290 -19.96 -16.92 -1.48
N ASP A 291 -18.80 -16.59 -0.90
CA ASP A 291 -18.64 -15.40 -0.08
C ASP A 291 -18.34 -14.15 -0.92
N GLU A 292 -18.05 -14.31 -2.23
CA GLU A 292 -17.63 -13.23 -3.12
C GLU A 292 -16.47 -12.40 -2.52
N PHE A 293 -15.42 -13.14 -2.04
CA PHE A 293 -14.29 -12.53 -1.35
C PHE A 293 -13.00 -13.33 -1.56
N TYR A 294 -11.83 -12.68 -1.42
CA TYR A 294 -10.53 -13.36 -1.47
C TYR A 294 -10.09 -13.80 -0.08
N TYR A 295 -9.56 -15.02 0.01
CA TYR A 295 -9.03 -15.61 1.23
C TYR A 295 -7.66 -16.22 1.02
N ASP A 296 -6.87 -16.27 2.09
CA ASP A 296 -5.68 -17.12 2.14
C ASP A 296 -6.07 -18.60 2.16
N GLU A 297 -5.19 -19.46 1.65
CA GLU A 297 -5.36 -20.92 1.63
C GLU A 297 -4.23 -21.59 2.41
N LEU A 298 -4.56 -22.32 3.47
CA LEU A 298 -3.62 -23.16 4.20
C LEU A 298 -3.43 -24.47 3.46
N CYS A 299 -2.20 -24.77 3.06
CA CYS A 299 -1.79 -26.04 2.45
C CYS A 299 -1.10 -26.92 3.50
N LEU A 300 -1.72 -28.02 3.89
CA LEU A 300 -1.18 -28.96 4.85
C LEU A 300 -0.15 -29.91 4.19
N PRO A 301 0.75 -30.54 4.97
CA PRO A 301 1.76 -31.45 4.44
C PRO A 301 1.19 -32.69 3.72
N ASP A 302 -0.04 -33.10 4.05
CA ASP A 302 -0.77 -34.18 3.39
C ASP A 302 -1.42 -33.79 2.05
N GLY A 303 -1.27 -32.52 1.64
CA GLY A 303 -1.84 -31.97 0.43
C GLY A 303 -3.27 -31.41 0.59
N LYS A 304 -3.86 -31.54 1.79
CA LYS A 304 -5.17 -30.94 2.05
C LYS A 304 -5.08 -29.41 2.07
N LYS A 305 -6.06 -28.75 1.44
CA LYS A 305 -6.18 -27.31 1.35
C LYS A 305 -7.38 -26.81 2.17
N ILE A 306 -7.17 -25.75 2.92
CA ILE A 306 -8.19 -25.16 3.81
C ILE A 306 -8.25 -23.65 3.55
N PRO A 307 -9.37 -23.12 3.03
CA PRO A 307 -9.53 -21.68 2.91
C PRO A 307 -9.65 -21.06 4.31
N LEU A 308 -8.83 -20.05 4.58
CA LEU A 308 -8.85 -19.31 5.84
C LEU A 308 -9.85 -18.15 5.70
N LYS A 309 -11.14 -18.41 5.98
CA LYS A 309 -12.25 -17.48 5.75
C LYS A 309 -12.28 -16.32 6.75
N VAL A 310 -11.16 -15.62 6.88
CA VAL A 310 -11.04 -14.39 7.68
C VAL A 310 -11.33 -13.18 6.77
N ARG A 311 -12.48 -12.54 6.97
CA ARG A 311 -12.83 -11.32 6.23
C ARG A 311 -12.00 -10.15 6.75
N SER A 312 -10.85 -9.92 6.14
CA SER A 312 -9.89 -8.90 6.53
C SER A 312 -9.42 -8.08 5.33
N MET A 313 -8.59 -7.08 5.61
CA MET A 313 -7.92 -6.26 4.59
C MET A 313 -7.14 -7.12 3.57
N VAL A 314 -6.68 -8.31 3.96
CA VAL A 314 -6.03 -9.28 3.06
C VAL A 314 -6.84 -9.50 1.79
N GLY A 315 -8.15 -9.70 1.91
CA GLY A 315 -9.06 -9.91 0.78
C GLY A 315 -9.44 -8.64 0.02
N LEU A 316 -9.09 -7.45 0.52
CA LEU A 316 -9.29 -6.16 -0.16
C LEU A 316 -8.04 -5.69 -0.93
N VAL A 317 -6.84 -6.22 -0.62
CA VAL A 317 -5.59 -5.87 -1.31
C VAL A 317 -5.66 -6.05 -2.83
N PRO A 318 -6.42 -7.02 -3.41
CA PRO A 318 -6.57 -7.12 -4.86
C PRO A 318 -7.08 -5.85 -5.55
N LEU A 319 -7.79 -4.96 -4.83
CA LEU A 319 -8.20 -3.63 -5.32
C LEU A 319 -7.01 -2.72 -5.67
N PHE A 320 -5.85 -2.93 -5.04
CA PHE A 320 -4.68 -2.06 -5.22
C PHE A 320 -3.92 -2.33 -6.53
N ALA A 321 -4.08 -3.54 -7.09
CA ALA A 321 -3.45 -3.91 -8.34
C ALA A 321 -4.28 -3.39 -9.53
N VAL A 322 -4.18 -2.11 -9.79
CA VAL A 322 -4.88 -1.39 -10.86
C VAL A 322 -3.98 -0.34 -11.51
N GLU A 323 -4.00 -0.27 -12.84
CA GLU A 323 -3.31 0.75 -13.63
C GLU A 323 -4.12 1.07 -14.89
N THR A 324 -4.01 2.32 -15.37
CA THR A 324 -4.61 2.77 -16.60
C THR A 324 -3.53 3.10 -17.63
N LEU A 325 -3.78 2.74 -18.88
CA LEU A 325 -2.89 3.05 -20.00
C LEU A 325 -3.58 4.02 -20.96
N GLU A 326 -2.95 5.17 -21.15
CA GLU A 326 -3.44 6.22 -22.05
C GLU A 326 -3.15 5.85 -23.50
N PRO A 327 -4.08 6.10 -24.45
CA PRO A 327 -3.85 5.82 -25.86
C PRO A 327 -2.64 6.55 -26.45
N GLU A 328 -2.37 7.76 -25.97
CA GLU A 328 -1.24 8.58 -26.40
C GLU A 328 0.11 7.95 -26.00
N LEU A 329 0.16 7.31 -24.84
CA LEU A 329 1.33 6.57 -24.37
C LEU A 329 1.59 5.35 -25.28
N LEU A 330 0.55 4.58 -25.58
CA LEU A 330 0.65 3.41 -26.46
C LEU A 330 1.09 3.78 -27.90
N LYS A 331 0.62 4.93 -28.41
CA LYS A 331 1.09 5.45 -29.71
C LYS A 331 2.57 5.80 -29.72
N LYS A 332 3.12 6.27 -28.61
CA LYS A 332 4.55 6.58 -28.46
C LYS A 332 5.42 5.34 -28.33
N LEU A 333 4.85 4.21 -27.90
CA LEU A 333 5.52 2.96 -27.57
C LEU A 333 4.96 1.80 -28.43
N PRO A 334 5.18 1.85 -29.76
CA PRO A 334 4.54 0.90 -30.68
C PRO A 334 5.03 -0.53 -30.50
N ALA A 335 6.29 -0.77 -30.12
CA ALA A 335 6.81 -2.12 -29.92
C ALA A 335 6.18 -2.78 -28.67
N PHE A 336 5.97 -2.03 -27.60
CA PHE A 336 5.23 -2.51 -26.44
C PHE A 336 3.76 -2.80 -26.79
N ALA A 337 3.08 -1.88 -27.48
CA ALA A 337 1.68 -2.02 -27.86
C ALA A 337 1.44 -3.25 -28.74
N GLU A 338 2.30 -3.48 -29.75
CA GLU A 338 2.25 -4.64 -30.65
C GLU A 338 2.42 -5.97 -29.90
N ARG A 339 3.42 -6.06 -29.01
CA ARG A 339 3.66 -7.27 -28.20
C ARG A 339 2.52 -7.56 -27.22
N MET A 340 1.99 -6.53 -26.61
CA MET A 340 0.85 -6.63 -25.71
C MET A 340 -0.40 -7.15 -26.47
N GLU A 341 -0.71 -6.59 -27.63
CA GLU A 341 -1.83 -7.03 -28.48
C GLU A 341 -1.63 -8.47 -28.97
N TRP A 342 -0.39 -8.79 -29.37
CA TRP A 342 -0.02 -10.16 -29.74
C TRP A 342 -0.29 -11.13 -28.60
N PHE A 343 0.16 -10.81 -27.37
CA PHE A 343 -0.01 -11.67 -26.21
C PHE A 343 -1.50 -11.87 -25.86
N LEU A 344 -2.28 -10.81 -25.84
CA LEU A 344 -3.71 -10.87 -25.54
C LEU A 344 -4.50 -11.66 -26.58
N SER A 345 -4.10 -11.61 -27.86
CA SER A 345 -4.73 -12.38 -28.94
C SER A 345 -4.38 -13.87 -28.88
N HIS A 346 -3.16 -14.22 -28.39
CA HIS A 346 -2.71 -15.61 -28.30
C HIS A 346 -3.07 -16.28 -26.96
N ARG A 347 -3.41 -15.48 -25.94
CA ARG A 347 -3.83 -15.94 -24.62
C ARG A 347 -5.18 -15.33 -24.22
N PRO A 348 -6.26 -15.66 -24.96
CA PRO A 348 -7.59 -15.11 -24.67
C PRO A 348 -8.12 -15.53 -23.30
N ASP A 349 -7.66 -16.65 -22.75
CA ASP A 349 -7.91 -17.11 -21.40
C ASP A 349 -7.43 -16.10 -20.36
N LEU A 350 -6.17 -15.66 -20.44
CA LEU A 350 -5.60 -14.64 -19.56
C LEU A 350 -6.15 -13.25 -19.89
N ALA A 351 -6.31 -12.92 -21.15
CA ALA A 351 -6.90 -11.64 -21.57
C ALA A 351 -8.29 -11.42 -20.97
N SER A 352 -9.09 -12.48 -20.83
CA SER A 352 -10.42 -12.40 -20.22
C SER A 352 -10.38 -12.10 -18.72
N LEU A 353 -9.25 -12.35 -18.05
CA LEU A 353 -9.05 -12.11 -16.60
C LEU A 353 -8.62 -10.69 -16.31
N VAL A 354 -7.85 -10.10 -17.21
CA VAL A 354 -7.41 -8.71 -17.13
C VAL A 354 -8.55 -7.88 -17.66
N SER A 355 -9.29 -7.27 -16.78
CA SER A 355 -10.56 -6.63 -17.05
C SER A 355 -10.54 -5.76 -18.30
N ARG A 356 -11.49 -6.00 -19.20
CA ARG A 356 -11.96 -5.08 -20.24
C ARG A 356 -10.88 -4.44 -21.13
N TRP A 357 -9.78 -5.17 -21.42
CA TRP A 357 -8.78 -4.65 -22.35
C TRP A 357 -9.40 -4.29 -23.72
N GLN A 358 -10.36 -5.08 -24.18
CA GLN A 358 -11.07 -4.85 -25.45
C GLN A 358 -12.14 -3.74 -25.36
N GLU A 359 -12.53 -3.36 -24.15
CA GLU A 359 -13.46 -2.28 -23.91
C GLU A 359 -12.68 -1.04 -23.47
N CYS A 360 -12.69 0.01 -24.27
CA CYS A 360 -12.08 1.28 -23.90
C CYS A 360 -12.96 2.03 -22.89
N GLY A 361 -12.36 2.50 -21.81
CA GLY A 361 -12.98 3.43 -20.87
C GLY A 361 -13.07 4.87 -21.40
N VAL A 362 -13.34 5.79 -20.48
CA VAL A 362 -13.36 7.22 -20.78
C VAL A 362 -12.03 7.64 -21.41
N GLY A 363 -12.09 8.45 -22.46
CA GLY A 363 -10.90 8.88 -23.20
C GLY A 363 -10.17 7.75 -23.95
N LYS A 364 -10.83 6.62 -24.21
CA LYS A 364 -10.25 5.42 -24.85
C LYS A 364 -9.10 4.78 -24.08
N ARG A 365 -9.10 4.95 -22.75
CA ARG A 365 -8.11 4.34 -21.84
C ARG A 365 -8.30 2.84 -21.74
N HIS A 366 -7.22 2.12 -21.54
CA HIS A 366 -7.24 0.71 -21.20
C HIS A 366 -7.00 0.52 -19.70
N LEU A 367 -7.63 -0.50 -19.12
CA LEU A 367 -7.50 -0.85 -17.72
C LEU A 367 -6.74 -2.16 -17.55
N LEU A 368 -5.73 -2.15 -16.71
CA LEU A 368 -5.10 -3.35 -16.16
C LEU A 368 -5.47 -3.48 -14.70
N SER A 369 -6.14 -4.57 -14.32
CA SER A 369 -6.56 -4.81 -12.94
C SER A 369 -6.68 -6.30 -12.68
N LEU A 370 -6.37 -6.75 -11.45
CA LEU A 370 -6.67 -8.12 -11.02
C LEU A 370 -8.17 -8.41 -10.98
N LEU A 371 -8.98 -7.36 -10.86
CA LEU A 371 -10.40 -7.50 -10.63
C LEU A 371 -11.21 -7.29 -11.90
N ARG A 372 -12.02 -8.27 -12.24
CA ARG A 372 -13.14 -8.05 -13.18
C ARG A 372 -14.16 -7.11 -12.53
N GLY A 373 -14.88 -6.35 -13.35
CA GLY A 373 -15.86 -5.37 -12.86
C GLY A 373 -16.87 -5.94 -11.85
N HIS A 374 -17.29 -7.21 -12.02
CA HIS A 374 -18.15 -7.89 -11.07
C HIS A 374 -17.47 -8.09 -9.70
N ARG A 375 -16.27 -8.69 -9.69
CA ARG A 375 -15.54 -8.93 -8.42
C ARG A 375 -15.15 -7.63 -7.72
N MET A 376 -14.83 -6.59 -8.47
CA MET A 376 -14.61 -5.25 -7.91
C MET A 376 -15.86 -4.75 -7.20
N LYS A 377 -17.06 -4.89 -7.83
CA LYS A 377 -18.32 -4.50 -7.19
C LYS A 377 -18.61 -5.30 -5.91
N CYS A 378 -18.33 -6.59 -5.91
CA CYS A 378 -18.51 -7.45 -4.73
C CYS A 378 -17.60 -7.01 -3.58
N LEU A 379 -16.31 -6.76 -3.84
CA LEU A 379 -15.38 -6.27 -2.83
C LEU A 379 -15.76 -4.89 -2.32
N LEU A 380 -16.12 -3.96 -3.21
CA LEU A 380 -16.52 -2.61 -2.81
C LEU A 380 -17.82 -2.62 -2.00
N ARG A 381 -18.79 -3.48 -2.33
CA ARG A 381 -20.01 -3.63 -1.54
C ARG A 381 -19.71 -4.02 -0.10
N ARG A 382 -18.73 -4.90 0.15
CA ARG A 382 -18.29 -5.24 1.50
C ARG A 382 -17.45 -4.14 2.15
N ALA A 383 -16.52 -3.57 1.41
CA ALA A 383 -15.67 -2.49 1.92
C ALA A 383 -16.47 -1.26 2.36
N LEU A 384 -17.62 -1.03 1.72
CA LEU A 384 -18.52 0.11 1.97
C LEU A 384 -19.74 -0.27 2.85
N ASP A 385 -19.77 -1.47 3.42
CA ASP A 385 -20.81 -1.92 4.35
C ASP A 385 -20.42 -1.57 5.79
N GLU A 386 -21.29 -0.81 6.47
CA GLU A 386 -21.07 -0.36 7.85
C GLU A 386 -21.12 -1.51 8.87
N THR A 387 -21.80 -2.60 8.52
CA THR A 387 -21.82 -3.84 9.34
C THR A 387 -20.58 -4.69 9.16
N GLU A 388 -19.79 -4.41 8.12
CA GLU A 388 -18.52 -5.10 7.83
C GLU A 388 -17.30 -4.16 7.99
N PHE A 389 -16.88 -3.51 6.92
CA PHE A 389 -15.61 -2.77 6.91
C PHE A 389 -15.75 -1.27 7.08
N LEU A 390 -16.84 -0.65 6.61
CA LEU A 390 -16.96 0.80 6.65
C LEU A 390 -17.23 1.30 8.07
N SER A 391 -16.44 2.25 8.54
CA SER A 391 -16.69 2.98 9.78
C SER A 391 -16.82 4.48 9.49
N ASP A 392 -17.24 5.24 10.49
CA ASP A 392 -17.27 6.71 10.43
C ASP A 392 -15.90 7.34 10.15
N TYR A 393 -14.82 6.56 10.26
CA TYR A 393 -13.43 7.02 10.22
C TYR A 393 -12.59 6.36 9.12
N GLY A 394 -13.19 5.56 8.25
CA GLY A 394 -12.53 4.87 7.14
C GLY A 394 -12.85 3.38 7.08
N VAL A 395 -12.04 2.60 6.38
CA VAL A 395 -12.19 1.16 6.19
C VAL A 395 -11.37 0.40 7.24
N ARG A 396 -12.03 -0.48 7.99
CA ARG A 396 -11.43 -1.32 9.04
C ARG A 396 -10.48 -2.37 8.46
N ALA A 397 -9.46 -2.73 9.20
CA ALA A 397 -8.52 -3.79 8.79
C ALA A 397 -9.13 -5.21 8.87
N LEU A 398 -10.14 -5.43 9.71
CA LEU A 398 -10.92 -6.66 9.81
C LEU A 398 -12.41 -6.31 9.80
N SER A 399 -13.21 -7.14 9.15
CA SER A 399 -14.67 -6.98 9.13
C SER A 399 -15.26 -7.11 10.54
N LYS A 400 -16.18 -6.19 10.86
CA LYS A 400 -16.92 -6.20 12.14
C LYS A 400 -17.81 -7.44 12.32
N ILE A 401 -18.09 -8.19 11.27
CA ILE A 401 -18.83 -9.46 11.36
C ILE A 401 -18.17 -10.42 12.34
N HIS A 402 -16.82 -10.37 12.47
CA HIS A 402 -16.05 -11.21 13.39
C HIS A 402 -16.20 -10.82 14.88
N GLU A 403 -17.01 -9.81 15.20
CA GLU A 403 -17.45 -9.52 16.56
C GLU A 403 -18.47 -10.58 17.03
N THR A 404 -19.41 -10.93 16.16
CA THR A 404 -20.47 -11.92 16.43
C THR A 404 -20.16 -13.30 15.89
N GLU A 405 -19.38 -13.39 14.81
CA GLU A 405 -18.99 -14.62 14.11
C GLU A 405 -17.46 -14.74 14.03
N PRO A 406 -16.75 -15.01 15.15
CA PRO A 406 -15.32 -15.21 15.12
C PRO A 406 -14.92 -16.38 14.23
N TYR A 407 -13.86 -16.20 13.42
CA TYR A 407 -13.31 -17.30 12.65
C TYR A 407 -12.53 -18.24 13.57
N ARG A 408 -12.75 -19.55 13.46
CA ARG A 408 -12.08 -20.58 14.27
C ARG A 408 -11.51 -21.68 13.39
N LEU A 409 -10.26 -22.04 13.69
CA LEU A 409 -9.55 -23.15 13.07
C LEU A 409 -9.04 -24.09 14.14
N ASP A 410 -9.49 -25.35 14.11
CA ASP A 410 -8.95 -26.41 14.98
C ASP A 410 -7.74 -27.07 14.30
N CYS A 411 -6.60 -27.03 14.96
CA CYS A 411 -5.36 -27.64 14.54
C CYS A 411 -4.92 -28.68 15.58
N GLY A 412 -5.41 -29.92 15.45
CA GLY A 412 -5.00 -31.03 16.31
C GLY A 412 -5.37 -30.84 17.78
N GLY A 413 -6.54 -30.23 18.07
CA GLY A 413 -7.04 -29.98 19.40
C GLY A 413 -6.66 -28.59 19.97
N THR A 414 -5.90 -27.80 19.22
CA THR A 414 -5.68 -26.38 19.54
C THR A 414 -6.56 -25.53 18.64
N VAL A 415 -7.45 -24.74 19.24
CA VAL A 415 -8.32 -23.83 18.51
C VAL A 415 -7.65 -22.48 18.37
N HIS A 416 -7.40 -22.06 17.13
CA HIS A 416 -6.95 -20.71 16.79
C HIS A 416 -8.16 -19.85 16.40
N GLU A 417 -8.26 -18.64 16.97
CA GLU A 417 -9.41 -17.76 16.76
C GLU A 417 -8.97 -16.39 16.22
N VAL A 418 -9.71 -15.86 15.25
CA VAL A 418 -9.65 -14.46 14.84
C VAL A 418 -10.97 -13.81 15.17
N ARG A 419 -10.90 -12.75 16.00
CA ARG A 419 -12.05 -11.97 16.47
C ARG A 419 -11.82 -10.49 16.17
N TYR A 420 -12.92 -9.75 16.01
CA TYR A 420 -12.85 -8.30 15.85
C TYR A 420 -12.40 -7.62 17.16
N TRP A 421 -11.30 -6.90 17.07
CA TRP A 421 -10.73 -6.07 18.15
C TRP A 421 -10.52 -4.66 17.60
N PRO A 422 -11.41 -3.70 17.85
CA PRO A 422 -11.35 -2.38 17.23
C PRO A 422 -10.27 -1.46 17.79
N ALA A 423 -9.60 -1.86 18.88
CA ALA A 423 -8.62 -1.06 19.62
C ALA A 423 -7.23 -1.72 19.62
N GLU A 424 -6.62 -1.82 20.81
CA GLU A 424 -5.35 -2.50 21.04
C GLU A 424 -5.49 -4.03 20.84
N SER A 425 -4.37 -4.71 20.62
CA SER A 425 -4.35 -6.17 20.55
C SER A 425 -4.73 -6.78 21.90
N GLU A 426 -5.65 -7.76 21.88
CA GLU A 426 -6.04 -8.53 23.07
C GLU A 426 -5.25 -9.85 23.18
N GLY A 427 -4.27 -10.07 22.31
CA GLY A 427 -3.46 -11.30 22.26
C GLY A 427 -1.98 -11.02 22.12
N GLY A 428 -1.16 -12.05 22.36
CA GLY A 428 0.30 -11.98 22.24
C GLY A 428 0.85 -12.32 20.85
N LEU A 429 0.01 -12.50 19.84
CA LEU A 429 0.45 -12.83 18.50
C LEU A 429 1.33 -11.67 17.98
N PHE A 430 2.48 -12.00 17.44
CA PHE A 430 3.47 -11.03 16.99
C PHE A 430 3.84 -9.98 18.08
N GLY A 431 3.93 -10.40 19.34
CA GLY A 431 4.30 -9.54 20.46
C GLY A 431 3.18 -8.65 21.02
N GLY A 432 2.06 -8.51 20.31
CA GLY A 432 0.91 -7.71 20.75
C GLY A 432 1.10 -6.19 20.66
N ASN A 433 2.12 -5.72 19.92
CA ASN A 433 2.49 -4.30 19.84
C ASN A 433 1.58 -3.52 18.89
N SER A 434 1.04 -4.16 17.88
CA SER A 434 0.10 -3.56 16.94
C SER A 434 -1.11 -4.46 16.73
N ASN A 435 -2.19 -3.90 16.19
CA ASN A 435 -3.42 -4.64 15.98
C ASN A 435 -4.00 -4.38 14.59
N TRP A 436 -4.13 -5.47 13.80
CA TRP A 436 -4.75 -5.47 12.48
C TRP A 436 -6.14 -6.13 12.47
N ARG A 437 -6.73 -6.38 13.65
CA ARG A 437 -8.03 -7.05 13.81
C ARG A 437 -9.19 -6.08 14.05
N GLY A 438 -9.23 -4.97 13.27
CA GLY A 438 -10.38 -4.06 13.28
C GLY A 438 -10.08 -2.56 13.25
N PRO A 439 -8.90 -2.07 13.68
CA PRO A 439 -8.58 -0.64 13.62
C PRO A 439 -8.54 -0.08 12.19
N ILE A 440 -8.53 1.26 12.13
CA ILE A 440 -8.32 2.03 10.91
C ILE A 440 -6.82 2.34 10.77
N TRP A 441 -6.25 1.96 9.63
CA TRP A 441 -4.86 2.20 9.26
C TRP A 441 -4.80 3.14 8.06
N LEU A 442 -4.14 4.29 8.21
CA LEU A 442 -4.07 5.29 7.14
C LEU A 442 -3.41 4.79 5.87
N PRO A 443 -2.27 4.06 5.90
CA PRO A 443 -1.59 3.66 4.67
C PRO A 443 -2.46 2.77 3.78
N MET A 444 -3.19 1.81 4.35
CA MET A 444 -4.06 0.90 3.60
C MET A 444 -5.28 1.63 3.01
N ASN A 445 -5.89 2.52 3.81
CA ASN A 445 -6.97 3.37 3.33
C ASN A 445 -6.51 4.33 2.24
N PHE A 446 -5.31 4.87 2.34
CA PHE A 446 -4.73 5.76 1.33
C PHE A 446 -4.54 5.04 -0.01
N LEU A 447 -4.00 3.82 -0.01
CA LEU A 447 -3.87 2.99 -1.21
C LEU A 447 -5.23 2.63 -1.81
N LEU A 448 -6.23 2.35 -0.97
CA LEU A 448 -7.60 2.12 -1.44
C LEU A 448 -8.16 3.35 -2.16
N ILE A 449 -8.02 4.53 -1.57
CA ILE A 449 -8.47 5.80 -2.16
C ILE A 449 -7.80 6.03 -3.52
N GLU A 450 -6.47 5.88 -3.62
CA GLU A 450 -5.76 6.05 -4.90
C GLU A 450 -6.18 5.00 -5.94
N SER A 451 -6.46 3.77 -5.51
CA SER A 451 -6.96 2.72 -6.41
C SER A 451 -8.35 3.04 -6.95
N LEU A 452 -9.25 3.54 -6.10
CA LEU A 452 -10.57 4.01 -6.52
C LEU A 452 -10.47 5.15 -7.54
N GLN A 453 -9.55 6.09 -7.34
CA GLN A 453 -9.30 7.17 -8.30
C GLN A 453 -8.84 6.66 -9.67
N LYS A 454 -7.97 5.62 -9.70
CA LYS A 454 -7.56 4.97 -10.96
C LYS A 454 -8.74 4.26 -11.64
N PHE A 455 -9.60 3.57 -10.85
CA PHE A 455 -10.81 2.98 -11.40
C PHE A 455 -11.76 4.04 -11.97
N HIS A 456 -11.98 5.14 -11.25
CA HIS A 456 -12.80 6.24 -11.76
C HIS A 456 -12.21 6.85 -13.05
N HIS A 457 -10.89 7.02 -13.11
CA HIS A 457 -10.20 7.52 -14.31
C HIS A 457 -10.51 6.69 -15.57
N TYR A 458 -10.77 5.39 -15.40
CA TYR A 458 -11.19 4.50 -16.48
C TYR A 458 -12.71 4.50 -16.68
N TYR A 459 -13.50 4.32 -15.61
CA TYR A 459 -14.95 4.12 -15.72
C TYR A 459 -15.73 5.43 -15.92
N GLY A 460 -15.23 6.55 -15.37
CA GLY A 460 -15.95 7.83 -15.37
C GLY A 460 -17.20 7.85 -14.48
N ASP A 461 -18.07 8.83 -14.74
CA ASP A 461 -19.25 9.10 -13.93
C ASP A 461 -20.41 8.11 -14.14
N ASP A 462 -20.38 7.33 -15.21
CA ASP A 462 -21.43 6.34 -15.53
C ASP A 462 -21.42 5.14 -14.58
N PHE A 463 -20.26 4.84 -13.97
CA PHE A 463 -20.14 3.76 -13.03
C PHE A 463 -20.37 4.25 -11.59
N LYS A 464 -21.47 3.80 -11.00
CA LYS A 464 -21.88 4.15 -9.64
C LYS A 464 -22.04 2.92 -8.75
N ILE A 465 -21.80 3.13 -7.46
CA ILE A 465 -21.98 2.13 -6.42
C ILE A 465 -22.65 2.77 -5.20
N GLU A 466 -23.37 1.95 -4.44
CA GLU A 466 -23.97 2.41 -3.18
C GLU A 466 -22.90 2.69 -2.12
N CYS A 467 -22.98 3.86 -1.48
CA CYS A 467 -22.09 4.24 -0.38
C CYS A 467 -22.86 5.08 0.66
N PRO A 468 -23.05 4.57 1.91
CA PRO A 468 -22.80 3.19 2.37
C PRO A 468 -23.64 2.14 1.64
N THR A 469 -23.19 0.89 1.66
CA THR A 469 -23.93 -0.24 1.09
C THR A 469 -25.29 -0.40 1.79
N GLY A 470 -26.37 -0.58 1.02
CA GLY A 470 -27.74 -0.69 1.53
C GLY A 470 -28.41 0.65 1.82
N SER A 471 -27.75 1.79 1.59
CA SER A 471 -28.32 3.12 1.83
C SER A 471 -29.26 3.62 0.72
N GLY A 472 -29.20 3.02 -0.46
CA GLY A 472 -29.85 3.53 -1.68
C GLY A 472 -29.15 4.75 -2.29
N HIS A 473 -28.04 5.23 -1.71
CA HIS A 473 -27.32 6.39 -2.16
C HIS A 473 -26.19 6.00 -3.13
N LEU A 474 -26.39 6.30 -4.43
CA LEU A 474 -25.46 5.95 -5.49
C LEU A 474 -24.42 7.06 -5.66
N MET A 475 -23.15 6.72 -5.51
CA MET A 475 -21.98 7.57 -5.72
C MET A 475 -21.15 7.07 -6.89
N THR A 476 -20.49 7.97 -7.61
CA THR A 476 -19.38 7.64 -8.51
C THR A 476 -18.20 7.11 -7.68
N ILE A 477 -17.26 6.43 -8.32
CA ILE A 477 -16.07 5.92 -7.59
C ILE A 477 -15.19 7.07 -7.06
N GLU A 478 -15.17 8.23 -7.74
CA GLU A 478 -14.46 9.41 -7.21
C GLU A 478 -15.14 9.96 -5.96
N GLU A 479 -16.48 10.09 -5.98
CA GLU A 479 -17.23 10.52 -4.79
C GLU A 479 -17.03 9.55 -3.60
N VAL A 480 -16.92 8.23 -3.86
CA VAL A 480 -16.55 7.24 -2.82
C VAL A 480 -15.14 7.49 -2.29
N ALA A 481 -14.17 7.75 -3.15
CA ALA A 481 -12.80 8.06 -2.75
C ALA A 481 -12.72 9.35 -1.92
N GLU A 482 -13.54 10.35 -2.25
CA GLU A 482 -13.68 11.59 -1.49
C GLU A 482 -14.33 11.36 -0.12
N GLU A 483 -15.38 10.53 -0.07
CA GLU A 483 -16.04 10.18 1.18
C GLU A 483 -15.09 9.44 2.13
N LEU A 484 -14.30 8.48 1.63
CA LEU A 484 -13.28 7.82 2.44
C LEU A 484 -12.20 8.79 2.92
N SER A 485 -11.76 9.71 2.06
CA SER A 485 -10.80 10.77 2.46
C SER A 485 -11.38 11.65 3.56
N ARG A 486 -12.64 12.07 3.43
CA ARG A 486 -13.34 12.87 4.42
C ARG A 486 -13.46 12.15 5.77
N ARG A 487 -13.76 10.84 5.76
CA ARG A 487 -13.82 10.01 6.99
C ARG A 487 -12.47 9.92 7.68
N LEU A 488 -11.36 9.76 6.94
CA LEU A 488 -10.02 9.76 7.52
C LEU A 488 -9.62 11.12 8.10
N VAL A 489 -9.91 12.20 7.38
CA VAL A 489 -9.61 13.56 7.86
C VAL A 489 -10.42 13.90 9.11
N LYS A 490 -11.67 13.40 9.23
CA LYS A 490 -12.54 13.56 10.40
C LYS A 490 -11.89 13.07 11.71
N LEU A 491 -10.95 12.12 11.65
CA LEU A 491 -10.19 11.68 12.83
C LEU A 491 -9.53 12.86 13.57
N PHE A 492 -9.10 13.85 12.83
CA PHE A 492 -8.31 14.99 13.33
C PHE A 492 -9.10 16.29 13.42
N GLN A 493 -10.25 16.39 12.74
CA GLN A 493 -11.08 17.59 12.77
C GLN A 493 -11.76 17.78 14.11
N SER A 494 -11.89 19.05 14.52
CA SER A 494 -12.68 19.42 15.68
C SER A 494 -14.17 19.22 15.38
N GLY A 495 -14.86 18.45 16.22
CA GLY A 495 -16.30 18.31 16.15
C GLY A 495 -17.04 19.53 16.70
N ASP A 496 -18.38 19.50 16.65
CA ASP A 496 -19.25 20.57 17.20
C ASP A 496 -19.05 20.76 18.72
N ASP A 497 -18.59 19.69 19.41
CA ASP A 497 -18.23 19.70 20.82
C ASP A 497 -16.83 20.24 21.09
N GLY A 498 -16.10 20.68 20.07
CA GLY A 498 -14.74 21.13 20.14
C GLY A 498 -13.71 20.04 20.36
N GLN A 499 -14.10 18.75 20.33
CA GLN A 499 -13.20 17.62 20.51
C GLN A 499 -12.80 16.97 19.19
N ARG A 500 -11.58 16.45 19.15
CA ARG A 500 -11.07 15.67 18.01
C ARG A 500 -11.20 14.17 18.32
N PRO A 501 -11.76 13.35 17.41
CA PRO A 501 -11.89 11.90 17.64
C PRO A 501 -10.58 11.24 18.05
N ALA A 502 -9.46 11.57 17.40
CA ALA A 502 -8.14 11.04 17.72
C ALA A 502 -7.71 11.27 19.18
N LEU A 503 -8.14 12.37 19.79
CA LEU A 503 -7.77 12.75 21.19
C LEU A 503 -8.75 12.24 22.25
N LYS A 504 -9.80 11.51 21.89
CA LYS A 504 -10.79 10.99 22.86
C LYS A 504 -10.20 10.10 23.95
N CYS A 505 -9.02 9.50 23.72
CA CYS A 505 -8.27 8.75 24.74
C CYS A 505 -7.59 9.64 25.78
N HIS A 506 -7.45 10.94 25.53
CA HIS A 506 -6.80 11.91 26.39
C HIS A 506 -7.73 13.08 26.78
N PRO A 507 -8.81 12.84 27.55
CA PRO A 507 -9.80 13.88 27.86
C PRO A 507 -9.22 15.08 28.61
N LYS A 508 -8.15 14.88 29.41
CA LYS A 508 -7.47 16.00 30.09
C LYS A 508 -6.75 16.90 29.09
N GLN A 509 -6.06 16.33 28.09
CA GLN A 509 -5.39 17.09 27.04
C GLN A 509 -6.42 17.81 26.17
N ALA A 510 -7.49 17.13 25.77
CA ALA A 510 -8.56 17.70 24.97
C ALA A 510 -9.28 18.87 25.64
N ALA A 511 -9.34 18.89 26.97
CA ALA A 511 -9.96 19.97 27.76
C ALA A 511 -9.00 21.11 28.11
N ASP A 512 -7.68 20.89 28.07
CA ASP A 512 -6.69 21.88 28.48
C ASP A 512 -6.45 22.91 27.38
N PRO A 513 -6.68 24.23 27.63
CA PRO A 513 -6.52 25.28 26.62
C PRO A 513 -5.08 25.43 26.09
N HIS A 514 -4.07 24.90 26.80
CA HIS A 514 -2.68 24.95 26.36
C HIS A 514 -2.28 23.73 25.50
N PHE A 515 -3.05 22.63 25.52
CA PHE A 515 -2.68 21.39 24.84
C PHE A 515 -3.71 20.91 23.81
N ARG A 516 -4.98 21.32 23.89
CA ARG A 516 -6.08 20.84 23.03
C ARG A 516 -5.85 21.08 21.53
N ASP A 517 -5.04 22.10 21.19
CA ASP A 517 -4.77 22.46 19.81
C ASP A 517 -3.53 21.75 19.23
N TYR A 518 -2.81 20.99 20.06
CA TYR A 518 -1.69 20.14 19.62
C TYR A 518 -2.20 18.73 19.28
N ILE A 519 -2.17 18.43 17.98
CA ILE A 519 -2.70 17.19 17.43
C ILE A 519 -1.66 16.09 17.56
N LEU A 520 -2.07 14.93 18.08
CA LEU A 520 -1.27 13.71 18.06
C LEU A 520 -1.66 12.85 16.86
N PHE A 521 -0.66 12.41 16.13
CA PHE A 521 -0.81 11.57 14.94
C PHE A 521 -0.44 10.13 15.31
N TYR A 522 -1.45 9.39 15.78
CA TYR A 522 -1.29 8.02 16.26
C TYR A 522 -0.96 7.06 15.13
N GLU A 523 -0.42 5.90 15.48
CA GLU A 523 -0.05 4.84 14.56
C GLU A 523 -1.27 4.30 13.81
N TYR A 524 -2.35 4.04 14.53
CA TYR A 524 -3.65 3.61 14.01
C TYR A 524 -4.80 4.12 14.90
N PHE A 525 -6.04 3.84 14.49
CA PHE A 525 -7.21 4.42 15.15
C PHE A 525 -8.25 3.35 15.43
N HIS A 526 -8.93 3.48 16.57
CA HIS A 526 -10.01 2.59 16.97
C HIS A 526 -11.10 2.51 15.89
N GLY A 527 -11.46 1.30 15.47
CA GLY A 527 -12.36 1.04 14.35
C GLY A 527 -13.74 1.70 14.45
N ASP A 528 -14.28 1.88 15.66
CA ASP A 528 -15.63 2.41 15.86
C ASP A 528 -15.67 3.85 16.43
N SER A 529 -14.70 4.24 17.26
CA SER A 529 -14.70 5.56 17.92
C SER A 529 -13.75 6.59 17.34
N GLY A 530 -12.82 6.15 16.49
CA GLY A 530 -11.79 7.02 15.91
C GLY A 530 -10.72 7.52 16.91
N ARG A 531 -10.73 7.04 18.18
CA ARG A 531 -9.67 7.40 19.13
C ARG A 531 -8.32 6.87 18.65
N GLY A 532 -7.25 7.60 18.94
CA GLY A 532 -5.88 7.16 18.64
C GLY A 532 -5.49 5.92 19.44
N VAL A 533 -4.72 5.04 18.82
CA VAL A 533 -4.21 3.78 19.36
C VAL A 533 -2.77 3.57 18.88
N GLY A 534 -2.00 2.75 19.58
CA GLY A 534 -0.59 2.50 19.25
C GLY A 534 0.31 3.68 19.63
N ALA A 535 1.41 3.86 18.90
CA ALA A 535 2.37 4.93 19.14
C ALA A 535 1.71 6.31 19.07
N GLY A 536 1.85 7.08 20.17
CA GLY A 536 1.08 8.32 20.38
C GLY A 536 1.64 9.54 19.65
N HIS A 537 2.89 9.50 19.19
CA HIS A 537 3.55 10.62 18.53
C HIS A 537 3.89 10.32 17.07
N GLN A 538 3.54 9.16 16.59
CA GLN A 538 3.90 8.76 15.26
C GLN A 538 3.21 9.63 14.24
N THR A 539 4.02 10.37 13.48
CA THR A 539 3.57 11.16 12.34
C THR A 539 3.91 10.50 11.01
N GLY A 540 4.65 9.44 11.01
CA GLY A 540 5.13 8.69 9.85
C GLY A 540 4.06 8.52 8.78
N TRP A 541 3.50 7.33 8.61
CA TRP A 541 2.45 7.10 7.62
C TRP A 541 1.12 7.83 7.91
N THR A 542 0.87 8.23 9.16
CA THR A 542 -0.31 9.05 9.52
C THR A 542 -0.19 10.46 8.95
N GLY A 543 1.02 10.93 8.65
CA GLY A 543 1.27 12.15 7.91
C GLY A 543 0.64 12.19 6.51
N LEU A 544 0.21 11.04 5.96
CA LEU A 544 -0.57 10.96 4.72
C LEU A 544 -1.86 11.81 4.76
N VAL A 545 -2.39 12.10 5.95
CA VAL A 545 -3.54 13.00 6.10
C VAL A 545 -3.28 14.37 5.48
N ALA A 546 -2.03 14.86 5.52
CA ALA A 546 -1.65 16.12 4.90
C ALA A 546 -1.91 16.13 3.39
N LYS A 547 -1.72 14.98 2.72
CA LYS A 547 -2.01 14.81 1.30
C LYS A 547 -3.52 14.69 1.03
N LEU A 548 -4.28 14.05 1.93
CA LEU A 548 -5.73 13.92 1.80
C LEU A 548 -6.46 15.27 1.94
N ILE A 549 -5.90 16.18 2.72
CA ILE A 549 -6.46 17.55 2.93
C ILE A 549 -6.22 18.47 1.72
N MET A 550 -5.18 18.21 0.93
CA MET A 550 -4.88 19.08 -0.21
C MET A 550 -6.05 19.14 -1.20
N PRO A 551 -6.39 20.36 -1.71
CA PRO A 551 -7.35 20.47 -2.78
C PRO A 551 -6.93 19.56 -3.95
N ARG A 552 -7.85 18.74 -4.40
CA ARG A 552 -7.60 17.87 -5.56
C ARG A 552 -7.64 18.74 -6.81
N THR A 553 -6.47 19.18 -7.28
CA THR A 553 -6.35 19.51 -8.69
C THR A 553 -6.58 18.21 -9.43
N SER A 554 -7.67 18.15 -10.20
CA SER A 554 -8.00 16.98 -11.02
C SER A 554 -6.73 16.42 -11.65
N LEU A 555 -6.54 15.09 -11.60
CA LEU A 555 -5.50 14.38 -12.35
C LEU A 555 -5.70 14.52 -13.88
N HIS A 556 -6.69 15.31 -14.28
CA HIS A 556 -6.91 15.69 -15.64
C HIS A 556 -5.76 16.58 -16.10
N HIS A 557 -4.92 16.07 -17.00
CA HIS A 557 -4.33 16.93 -18.01
C HIS A 557 -5.46 17.83 -18.51
N PRO A 558 -5.24 19.15 -18.63
CA PRO A 558 -6.20 19.97 -19.33
C PRO A 558 -6.35 19.37 -20.73
N MET A 559 -7.42 18.63 -20.94
CA MET A 559 -7.83 18.29 -22.29
C MET A 559 -8.17 19.60 -22.95
N GLU A 560 -7.42 19.97 -23.99
CA GLU A 560 -7.92 21.00 -24.91
C GLU A 560 -9.36 20.65 -25.26
N PRO A 561 -10.28 21.61 -25.21
CA PRO A 561 -11.68 21.34 -25.50
C PRO A 561 -11.75 20.73 -26.91
N VAL A 562 -12.17 19.47 -27.00
CA VAL A 562 -12.50 18.85 -28.27
C VAL A 562 -13.68 19.62 -28.84
N VAL A 563 -13.40 20.50 -29.78
CA VAL A 563 -14.44 21.18 -30.57
C VAL A 563 -15.12 20.10 -31.38
N VAL A 564 -16.21 19.58 -30.86
CA VAL A 564 -17.10 18.67 -31.59
C VAL A 564 -17.73 19.49 -32.72
N LYS A 565 -17.14 19.45 -33.90
CA LYS A 565 -17.83 19.91 -35.11
C LYS A 565 -19.01 18.96 -35.32
N ARG A 566 -20.22 19.43 -35.00
CA ARG A 566 -21.46 18.74 -35.42
C ARG A 566 -21.45 18.61 -36.94
N PRO A 567 -21.71 17.41 -37.51
CA PRO A 567 -21.93 17.31 -38.92
C PRO A 567 -23.16 18.15 -39.26
N LYS A 568 -23.02 19.03 -40.25
CA LYS A 568 -24.17 19.70 -40.87
C LYS A 568 -24.99 18.62 -41.60
N CYS A 569 -26.29 18.60 -41.33
CA CYS A 569 -27.27 17.83 -42.09
C CYS A 569 -27.23 18.21 -43.57
#